data_75941f961a784b5436869a7d309b16ba
#
_entry.id   75941f961a784b5436869a7d309b16ba
#
_cell.length_a   1.000
_cell.length_b   1.000
_cell.length_c   1.000
_cell.angle_alpha   90.00
_cell.angle_beta   90.00
_cell.angle_gamma   90.00
#
_symmetry.space_group_name_H-M   'P 1'
#
loop_
_entity.id
_entity.type
_entity.pdbx_description
1 polymer ?
#
loop_
_entity_poly.entity_id
_entity_poly.type
_entity_poly.pdbx_seq_one_letter_code
_entity_poly.pdbx_strand_id
1 'polypeptide(L)'
;MSATVLVAAAQALTLADGPKDRSRAGAAQAELGVRHDLSVVMEGGRITWLGAERDRPAMRGASEVDCRGKALLPALVDSHTHLVWGGDRKDELEQRLGGADYEHIFAAGGGILSSVRQTRALSDDELLARARPGCVACSAAARRRWRSRAATAST
;
A
#
# COMPACT_ATOMS: atom_id res chain seq x y z
N MET A 1 -19.37 -9.95 16.85
CA MET A 1 -18.60 -9.38 15.72
C MET A 1 -19.12 -10.06 14.46
N SER A 2 -19.41 -9.31 13.39
CA SER A 2 -19.90 -9.93 12.16
C SER A 2 -18.75 -10.61 11.42
N ALA A 3 -18.99 -11.82 10.96
CA ALA A 3 -18.09 -12.52 10.06
C ALA A 3 -18.20 -11.94 8.64
N THR A 4 -17.11 -12.00 7.88
CA THR A 4 -17.10 -11.69 6.44
C THR A 4 -16.56 -12.89 5.69
N VAL A 5 -17.23 -13.25 4.60
CA VAL A 5 -16.80 -14.36 3.74
C VAL A 5 -16.50 -13.83 2.35
N LEU A 6 -15.30 -14.11 1.85
CA LEU A 6 -14.92 -13.91 0.44
C LEU A 6 -15.22 -15.23 -0.28
N VAL A 7 -16.16 -15.19 -1.24
CA VAL A 7 -16.76 -16.40 -1.82
C VAL A 7 -16.19 -16.68 -3.20
N ALA A 8 -15.70 -17.91 -3.41
CA ALA A 8 -15.39 -18.49 -4.71
C ALA A 8 -14.44 -17.64 -5.58
N ALA A 9 -13.32 -17.19 -5.01
CA ALA A 9 -12.27 -16.52 -5.80
C ALA A 9 -11.74 -17.49 -6.85
N ALA A 10 -11.77 -17.08 -8.13
CA ALA A 10 -11.29 -17.91 -9.23
C ALA A 10 -9.81 -18.29 -9.05
N GLN A 11 -9.03 -17.40 -8.50
CA GLN A 11 -7.62 -17.60 -8.18
C GLN A 11 -7.26 -16.87 -6.88
N ALA A 12 -6.45 -17.48 -6.04
CA ALA A 12 -5.90 -16.84 -4.84
C ALA A 12 -4.40 -17.10 -4.73
N LEU A 13 -3.65 -16.05 -4.39
CA LEU A 13 -2.23 -16.09 -4.10
C LEU A 13 -2.07 -16.12 -2.58
N THR A 14 -1.82 -17.30 -2.02
CA THR A 14 -1.77 -17.46 -0.56
C THR A 14 -0.41 -17.12 0.04
N LEU A 15 0.64 -17.18 -0.77
CA LEU A 15 2.03 -17.08 -0.34
C LEU A 15 2.41 -18.08 0.77
N ALA A 16 1.65 -19.19 0.90
CA ALA A 16 1.81 -20.13 2.00
C ALA A 16 3.00 -21.08 1.83
N ASP A 17 3.45 -21.29 0.60
CA ASP A 17 4.40 -22.35 0.24
C ASP A 17 5.88 -21.90 0.33
N GLY A 18 6.15 -20.72 0.85
CA GLY A 18 7.51 -20.18 1.00
C GLY A 18 8.00 -20.14 2.45
N PRO A 19 9.24 -19.70 2.67
CA PRO A 19 9.79 -19.52 4.00
C PRO A 19 8.95 -18.56 4.82
N LYS A 20 8.73 -18.86 6.11
CA LYS A 20 7.92 -18.05 7.02
C LYS A 20 8.77 -17.15 7.92
N ASP A 21 10.06 -17.43 8.02
CA ASP A 21 11.02 -16.83 8.94
C ASP A 21 11.93 -15.80 8.26
N ARG A 22 11.90 -15.72 6.94
CA ARG A 22 12.75 -14.82 6.15
C ARG A 22 12.05 -14.34 4.88
N SER A 23 12.58 -13.29 4.27
CA SER A 23 12.14 -12.81 2.96
C SER A 23 12.48 -13.83 1.86
N ARG A 24 11.62 -13.89 0.84
CA ARG A 24 11.89 -14.69 -0.35
C ARG A 24 12.90 -13.97 -1.23
N ALA A 25 13.86 -14.72 -1.75
CA ALA A 25 14.89 -14.20 -2.64
C ALA A 25 15.07 -15.13 -3.86
N GLY A 26 15.53 -14.56 -4.96
CA GLY A 26 15.77 -15.31 -6.20
C GLY A 26 14.52 -16.03 -6.72
N ALA A 27 14.68 -17.28 -7.16
CA ALA A 27 13.58 -18.08 -7.72
C ALA A 27 12.40 -18.31 -6.77
N ALA A 28 12.64 -18.29 -5.44
CA ALA A 28 11.57 -18.43 -4.46
C ALA A 28 10.54 -17.29 -4.48
N GLN A 29 10.83 -16.17 -5.09
CA GLN A 29 9.88 -15.09 -5.28
C GLN A 29 8.73 -15.46 -6.22
N ALA A 30 8.94 -16.44 -7.12
CA ALA A 30 7.91 -16.92 -8.03
C ALA A 30 6.95 -17.94 -7.39
N GLU A 31 7.23 -18.42 -6.17
CA GLU A 31 6.38 -19.36 -5.45
C GLU A 31 5.23 -18.61 -4.77
N LEU A 32 4.16 -18.41 -5.50
CA LEU A 32 3.04 -17.58 -5.07
C LEU A 32 2.00 -18.36 -4.24
N GLY A 33 2.11 -19.68 -4.16
CA GLY A 33 1.11 -20.51 -3.45
C GLY A 33 -0.28 -20.36 -4.07
N VAL A 34 -0.37 -20.45 -5.41
CA VAL A 34 -1.61 -20.26 -6.15
C VAL A 34 -2.61 -21.36 -5.82
N ARG A 35 -3.85 -20.97 -5.54
CA ARG A 35 -5.01 -21.85 -5.33
C ARG A 35 -6.16 -21.37 -6.20
N HIS A 36 -7.06 -22.27 -6.57
CA HIS A 36 -8.24 -21.99 -7.39
C HIS A 36 -9.51 -22.33 -6.61
N ASP A 37 -10.63 -21.69 -6.99
CA ASP A 37 -11.94 -21.85 -6.36
C ASP A 37 -11.88 -21.77 -4.83
N LEU A 38 -11.21 -20.74 -4.34
CA LEU A 38 -10.90 -20.59 -2.93
C LEU A 38 -11.85 -19.59 -2.26
N SER A 39 -12.30 -19.93 -1.06
CA SER A 39 -13.02 -19.00 -0.18
C SER A 39 -12.27 -18.73 1.11
N VAL A 40 -12.55 -17.60 1.71
CA VAL A 40 -11.91 -17.13 2.94
C VAL A 40 -12.98 -16.67 3.93
N VAL A 41 -12.91 -17.15 5.16
CA VAL A 41 -13.72 -16.67 6.28
C VAL A 41 -12.85 -15.77 7.18
N MET A 42 -13.40 -14.62 7.51
CA MET A 42 -12.76 -13.65 8.40
C MET A 42 -13.67 -13.32 9.57
N GLU A 43 -13.13 -13.36 10.78
CA GLU A 43 -13.81 -12.99 12.01
C GLU A 43 -12.87 -12.17 12.89
N GLY A 44 -13.36 -11.08 13.45
CA GLY A 44 -12.55 -10.22 14.30
C GLY A 44 -11.30 -9.65 13.63
N GLY A 45 -11.32 -9.46 12.30
CA GLY A 45 -10.18 -8.96 11.52
C GLY A 45 -9.08 -10.01 11.26
N ARG A 46 -9.36 -11.29 11.51
CA ARG A 46 -8.44 -12.41 11.26
C ARG A 46 -9.07 -13.40 10.26
N ILE A 47 -8.22 -14.04 9.47
CA ILE A 47 -8.63 -15.19 8.67
C ILE A 47 -8.75 -16.38 9.61
N THR A 48 -9.96 -16.93 9.74
CA THR A 48 -10.26 -18.10 10.60
C THR A 48 -10.36 -19.38 9.79
N TRP A 49 -10.67 -19.26 8.50
CA TRP A 49 -10.67 -20.40 7.58
C TRP A 49 -10.30 -19.96 6.15
N LEU A 50 -9.62 -20.85 5.44
CA LEU A 50 -9.25 -20.68 4.04
C LEU A 50 -9.20 -22.06 3.38
N GLY A 51 -9.96 -22.24 2.31
CA GLY A 51 -10.04 -23.55 1.63
C GLY A 51 -10.86 -23.50 0.35
N ALA A 52 -11.06 -24.66 -0.27
CA ALA A 52 -11.86 -24.76 -1.48
C ALA A 52 -13.33 -24.39 -1.20
N GLU A 53 -13.98 -23.69 -2.13
CA GLU A 53 -15.38 -23.24 -1.95
C GLU A 53 -16.33 -24.39 -1.58
N ARG A 54 -16.15 -25.57 -2.19
CA ARG A 54 -16.97 -26.74 -1.91
C ARG A 54 -16.92 -27.22 -0.44
N ASP A 55 -15.85 -26.90 0.28
CA ASP A 55 -15.60 -27.30 1.66
C ASP A 55 -15.89 -26.16 2.66
N ARG A 56 -16.45 -25.05 2.18
CA ARG A 56 -16.70 -23.86 2.97
C ARG A 56 -17.69 -24.12 4.10
N PRO A 57 -17.35 -23.74 5.34
CA PRO A 57 -18.29 -23.83 6.44
C PRO A 57 -19.46 -22.85 6.24
N ALA A 58 -20.66 -23.29 6.63
CA ALA A 58 -21.83 -22.43 6.61
C ALA A 58 -21.71 -21.36 7.71
N MET A 59 -21.72 -20.09 7.32
CA MET A 59 -21.56 -18.94 8.22
C MET A 59 -22.86 -18.14 8.26
N ARG A 60 -23.76 -18.47 9.22
CA ARG A 60 -25.05 -17.77 9.36
C ARG A 60 -24.84 -16.32 9.77
N GLY A 61 -25.48 -15.41 9.03
CA GLY A 61 -25.39 -13.97 9.32
C GLY A 61 -24.07 -13.29 8.94
N ALA A 62 -23.17 -13.98 8.24
CA ALA A 62 -21.97 -13.37 7.69
C ALA A 62 -22.28 -12.47 6.50
N SER A 63 -21.49 -11.42 6.32
CA SER A 63 -21.49 -10.63 5.09
C SER A 63 -20.70 -11.38 4.02
N GLU A 64 -21.32 -11.67 2.89
CA GLU A 64 -20.65 -12.35 1.77
C GLU A 64 -20.22 -11.36 0.69
N VAL A 65 -19.00 -11.54 0.20
CA VAL A 65 -18.44 -10.80 -0.93
C VAL A 65 -18.17 -11.78 -2.07
N ASP A 66 -18.89 -11.66 -3.17
CA ASP A 66 -18.69 -12.48 -4.35
C ASP A 66 -17.35 -12.17 -5.03
N CYS A 67 -16.47 -13.16 -5.07
CA CYS A 67 -15.15 -13.07 -5.69
C CYS A 67 -15.04 -13.93 -6.96
N ARG A 68 -16.14 -14.45 -7.50
CA ARG A 68 -16.13 -15.21 -8.75
C ARG A 68 -15.54 -14.39 -9.89
N GLY A 69 -14.66 -15.00 -10.66
CA GLY A 69 -13.94 -14.34 -11.76
C GLY A 69 -12.86 -13.35 -11.30
N LYS A 70 -12.61 -13.22 -10.00
CA LYS A 70 -11.61 -12.30 -9.45
C LYS A 70 -10.42 -13.07 -8.89
N ALA A 71 -9.27 -12.38 -8.86
CA ALA A 71 -8.09 -12.83 -8.14
C ALA A 71 -8.08 -12.25 -6.73
N LEU A 72 -7.77 -13.09 -5.76
CA LEU A 72 -7.58 -12.71 -4.37
C LEU A 72 -6.10 -12.79 -4.02
N LEU A 73 -5.56 -11.73 -3.43
CA LEU A 73 -4.16 -11.67 -3.03
C LEU A 73 -4.02 -10.89 -1.72
N PRO A 74 -2.94 -11.12 -0.95
CA PRO A 74 -2.62 -10.28 0.19
C PRO A 74 -2.50 -8.83 -0.23
N ALA A 75 -2.94 -7.91 0.62
CA ALA A 75 -2.81 -6.49 0.36
C ALA A 75 -1.33 -6.09 0.22
N LEU A 76 -1.08 -5.17 -0.68
CA LEU A 76 0.27 -4.68 -0.94
C LEU A 76 0.84 -3.94 0.28
N VAL A 77 2.13 -4.12 0.50
CA VAL A 77 2.91 -3.38 1.50
C VAL A 77 3.83 -2.42 0.78
N ASP A 78 3.65 -1.14 1.04
CA ASP A 78 4.57 -0.11 0.57
C ASP A 78 5.60 0.17 1.67
N SER A 79 6.84 -0.22 1.42
CA SER A 79 7.92 -0.11 2.40
C SER A 79 8.53 1.29 2.48
N HIS A 80 8.29 2.14 1.45
CA HIS A 80 8.83 3.49 1.40
C HIS A 80 7.90 4.40 0.60
N THR A 81 7.22 5.30 1.29
CA THR A 81 6.43 6.35 0.67
C THR A 81 6.54 7.64 1.46
N HIS A 82 6.45 8.78 0.78
CA HIS A 82 6.37 10.09 1.39
C HIS A 82 4.92 10.56 1.32
N LEU A 83 4.19 10.40 2.41
CA LEU A 83 2.76 10.73 2.47
C LEU A 83 2.49 12.12 3.02
N VAL A 84 3.38 12.61 3.87
CA VAL A 84 3.25 13.90 4.55
C VAL A 84 4.37 14.82 4.10
N TRP A 85 4.02 15.83 3.32
CA TRP A 85 4.93 16.90 2.89
C TRP A 85 4.18 18.17 2.55
N GLY A 86 4.89 19.32 2.55
CA GLY A 86 4.38 20.60 2.09
C GLY A 86 4.98 21.01 0.76
N GLY A 87 4.21 21.79 0.00
CA GLY A 87 4.64 22.34 -1.28
C GLY A 87 4.80 21.30 -2.38
N ASP A 88 5.44 21.72 -3.47
CA ASP A 88 5.86 20.83 -4.57
C ASP A 88 7.18 21.35 -5.17
N ARG A 89 7.66 20.68 -6.20
CA ARG A 89 8.92 20.98 -6.87
C ARG A 89 8.74 21.08 -8.38
N LYS A 90 7.58 21.55 -8.83
CA LYS A 90 7.25 21.66 -10.26
C LYS A 90 8.19 22.64 -10.97
N ASP A 91 8.47 23.78 -10.32
CA ASP A 91 9.37 24.79 -10.87
C ASP A 91 10.80 24.24 -11.10
N GLU A 92 11.24 23.30 -10.26
CA GLU A 92 12.52 22.63 -10.47
C GLU A 92 12.50 21.71 -11.70
N LEU A 93 11.36 21.07 -11.98
CA LEU A 93 11.20 20.28 -13.20
C LEU A 93 11.29 21.18 -14.44
N GLU A 94 10.65 22.33 -14.44
CA GLU A 94 10.73 23.31 -15.53
C GLU A 94 12.18 23.81 -15.74
N GLN A 95 12.89 24.13 -14.66
CA GLN A 95 14.29 24.50 -14.72
C GLN A 95 15.17 23.40 -15.35
N ARG A 96 14.95 22.14 -14.96
CA ARG A 96 15.67 20.99 -15.52
C ARG A 96 15.35 20.78 -17.01
N LEU A 97 14.12 20.93 -17.40
CA LEU A 97 13.73 20.90 -18.82
C LEU A 97 14.35 22.06 -19.61
N GLY A 98 14.59 23.19 -18.96
CA GLY A 98 15.33 24.32 -19.50
C GLY A 98 16.86 24.17 -19.50
N GLY A 99 17.37 23.01 -19.04
CA GLY A 99 18.80 22.70 -19.06
C GLY A 99 19.57 23.00 -17.75
N ALA A 100 18.90 23.41 -16.68
CA ALA A 100 19.54 23.60 -15.39
C ALA A 100 19.98 22.25 -14.78
N ASP A 101 21.19 22.18 -14.28
CA ASP A 101 21.68 21.03 -13.54
C ASP A 101 21.20 21.05 -12.06
N TYR A 102 21.46 19.95 -11.36
CA TYR A 102 21.05 19.83 -9.97
C TYR A 102 21.77 20.79 -9.04
N GLU A 103 23.06 21.06 -9.31
CA GLU A 103 23.90 21.95 -8.49
C GLU A 103 23.37 23.38 -8.57
N HIS A 104 23.01 23.85 -9.76
CA HIS A 104 22.41 25.16 -9.96
C HIS A 104 21.09 25.30 -9.20
N ILE A 105 20.19 24.32 -9.33
CA ILE A 105 18.90 24.32 -8.62
C ILE A 105 19.11 24.31 -7.10
N PHE A 106 20.06 23.51 -6.61
CA PHE A 106 20.38 23.45 -5.19
C PHE A 106 20.97 24.75 -4.66
N ALA A 107 21.91 25.36 -5.39
CA ALA A 107 22.49 26.66 -5.04
C ALA A 107 21.46 27.78 -4.99
N ALA A 108 20.44 27.71 -5.85
CA ALA A 108 19.29 28.62 -5.84
C ALA A 108 18.29 28.35 -4.68
N GLY A 109 18.61 27.41 -3.80
CA GLY A 109 17.77 27.06 -2.64
C GLY A 109 16.65 26.06 -2.94
N GLY A 110 16.72 25.37 -4.06
CA GLY A 110 15.84 24.26 -4.43
C GLY A 110 16.23 22.94 -3.74
N GLY A 111 15.79 21.84 -4.33
CA GLY A 111 16.08 20.49 -3.84
C GLY A 111 15.36 20.15 -2.55
N ILE A 112 15.98 19.27 -1.78
CA ILE A 112 15.40 18.76 -0.53
C ILE A 112 15.17 19.86 0.51
N LEU A 113 16.01 20.89 0.54
CA LEU A 113 15.90 22.00 1.47
C LEU A 113 14.64 22.84 1.20
N SER A 114 14.25 22.99 -0.07
CA SER A 114 12.97 23.61 -0.43
C SER A 114 11.79 22.83 0.13
N SER A 115 11.76 21.51 -0.06
CA SER A 115 10.72 20.64 0.51
C SER A 115 10.65 20.72 2.05
N VAL A 116 11.81 20.77 2.71
CA VAL A 116 11.89 20.91 4.17
C VAL A 116 11.27 22.24 4.64
N ARG A 117 11.68 23.37 4.01
CA ARG A 117 11.13 24.68 4.35
C ARG A 117 9.61 24.74 4.17
N GLN A 118 9.13 24.27 3.02
CA GLN A 118 7.70 24.26 2.69
C GLN A 118 6.89 23.35 3.64
N THR A 119 7.44 22.21 4.03
CA THR A 119 6.79 21.31 5.00
C THR A 119 6.74 21.92 6.39
N ARG A 120 7.82 22.56 6.84
CA ARG A 120 7.89 23.18 8.17
C ARG A 120 7.06 24.45 8.29
N ALA A 121 6.72 25.09 7.17
CA ALA A 121 5.88 26.28 7.15
C ALA A 121 4.38 25.98 7.31
N LEU A 122 3.98 24.72 7.20
CA LEU A 122 2.58 24.30 7.34
C LEU A 122 2.26 23.90 8.78
N SER A 123 1.03 24.20 9.20
CA SER A 123 0.44 23.66 10.43
C SER A 123 0.14 22.17 10.30
N ASP A 124 -0.05 21.51 11.45
CA ASP A 124 -0.43 20.10 11.49
C ASP A 124 -1.73 19.80 10.74
N ASP A 125 -2.71 20.69 10.83
CA ASP A 125 -4.00 20.57 10.14
C ASP A 125 -3.83 20.65 8.61
N GLU A 126 -2.99 21.56 8.14
CA GLU A 126 -2.69 21.68 6.70
C GLU A 126 -1.93 20.46 6.19
N LEU A 127 -0.96 19.96 6.95
CA LEU A 127 -0.23 18.72 6.62
C LEU A 127 -1.18 17.53 6.55
N LEU A 128 -2.08 17.41 7.52
CA LEU A 128 -3.09 16.35 7.54
C LEU A 128 -4.05 16.45 6.35
N ALA A 129 -4.52 17.65 6.03
CA ALA A 129 -5.40 17.88 4.89
C ALA A 129 -4.73 17.47 3.57
N ARG A 130 -3.45 17.77 3.39
CA ARG A 130 -2.65 17.39 2.22
C ARG A 130 -2.37 15.88 2.15
N ALA A 131 -2.14 15.22 3.28
CA ALA A 131 -1.87 13.79 3.34
C ALA A 131 -3.10 12.90 3.05
N ARG A 132 -4.30 13.36 3.42
CA ARG A 132 -5.55 12.58 3.29
C ARG A 132 -5.81 12.04 1.88
N PRO A 133 -5.71 12.83 0.78
CA PRO A 133 -5.91 12.30 -0.57
C PRO A 133 -4.92 11.19 -0.92
N GLY A 134 -3.66 11.31 -0.49
CA GLY A 134 -2.65 10.26 -0.68
C GLY A 134 -3.00 8.97 0.06
N CYS A 135 -3.48 9.06 1.30
CA CYS A 135 -3.96 7.91 2.07
C CYS A 135 -5.11 7.19 1.35
N VAL A 136 -6.07 7.95 0.82
CA VAL A 136 -7.21 7.40 0.07
C VAL A 136 -6.72 6.72 -1.20
N ALA A 137 -5.84 7.36 -1.97
CA ALA A 137 -5.27 6.79 -3.18
C ALA A 137 -4.48 5.50 -2.89
N CYS A 138 -3.66 5.47 -1.85
CA CYS A 138 -2.94 4.27 -1.43
C CYS A 138 -3.91 3.14 -1.04
N SER A 139 -4.98 3.45 -0.33
CA SER A 139 -6.00 2.46 0.04
C SER A 139 -6.75 1.94 -1.17
N ALA A 140 -7.12 2.81 -2.12
CA ALA A 140 -7.77 2.42 -3.36
C ALA A 140 -6.89 1.55 -4.26
N ALA A 141 -5.56 1.76 -4.22
CA ALA A 141 -4.57 0.93 -4.92
C ALA A 141 -4.22 -0.37 -4.16
N ALA A 142 -5.10 -0.84 -3.26
CA ALA A 142 -4.92 -2.04 -2.43
C ALA A 142 -3.65 -2.03 -1.55
N ARG A 143 -3.04 -0.89 -1.32
CA ARG A 143 -1.95 -0.73 -0.36
C ARG A 143 -2.52 -0.56 1.04
N ARG A 144 -2.52 -1.61 1.84
CA ARG A 144 -3.11 -1.62 3.19
C ARG A 144 -2.10 -1.37 4.30
N ARG A 145 -0.81 -1.42 3.99
CA ARG A 145 0.26 -1.13 4.93
C ARG A 145 1.36 -0.36 4.21
N TRP A 146 1.77 0.76 4.77
CA TRP A 146 2.87 1.58 4.26
C TRP A 146 3.72 2.10 5.39
N ARG A 147 4.99 2.31 5.10
CA ARG A 147 5.89 3.05 5.96
C ARG A 147 6.05 4.44 5.36
N SER A 148 5.42 5.42 5.97
CA SER A 148 5.60 6.83 5.59
C SER A 148 6.82 7.42 6.28
N ARG A 149 7.57 8.23 5.55
CA ARG A 149 8.51 9.19 6.11
C ARG A 149 7.93 10.58 5.90
N ALA A 150 7.92 11.40 6.93
CA ALA A 150 7.73 12.84 6.75
C ALA A 150 8.95 13.40 6.02
N ALA A 151 8.75 14.33 5.10
CA ALA A 151 9.84 15.04 4.45
C ALA A 151 10.47 16.08 5.41
N THR A 152 10.62 15.71 6.67
CA THR A 152 11.29 16.55 7.68
C THR A 152 12.69 16.02 7.84
N ALA A 153 13.65 16.87 7.53
CA ALA A 153 14.99 16.62 7.98
C ALA A 153 14.97 16.52 9.52
N SER A 154 15.53 15.45 10.04
CA SER A 154 16.07 15.49 11.38
C SER A 154 16.95 16.74 11.52
N THR A 155 16.82 17.41 12.63
CA THR A 155 17.72 18.46 13.11
C THR A 155 19.15 18.05 12.96
#